data_b9b9f1b87675bef6338d41d8cfc965d8
#
_entry.id   b9b9f1b87675bef6338d41d8cfc965d8
#
_cell.length_a   1.000
_cell.length_b   1.000
_cell.length_c   1.000
_cell.angle_alpha   90.00
_cell.angle_beta   90.00
_cell.angle_gamma   90.00
#
_symmetry.space_group_name_H-M   'P 1'
#
loop_
_entity.id
_entity.type
_entity.pdbx_description
1 polymer ?
#
loop_
_entity_poly.entity_id
_entity_poly.type
_entity_poly.pdbx_seq_one_letter_code
_entity_poly.pdbx_strand_id
1 'polypeptide(L)'
;MNRIAVTGIGMIDALGNNPVQCFDNLLNDKTYDRHFDDIVLPRKSVKVDRCHMPTTDIIIPEDFNPKLLRYMPRSMHTALHSVNAALKDASVLHSSNVGVFYSTCTAKDGMYEAIVIKEKLHPLYSLNLPVDSSASMISQHWGFTGINFAAQSACATGLVTIDIAMKYLNDYDYVICGGSDNGVNEVDLDVFSSLRALGNKSMPFDDDRSGFVMGEGAGCLILETEEKAKARGARIHAYLHPVAHASDAFNRTSPSGVGARTTMHNALVSAEVDTVDYVNAHGTSTPVGDKVEYEAIQDIGDLLVTSNKGKIGHTFAAAGILETIYSILSIQHGIIPHTHNCINTEYKNIVKSPIKTDVDFVLNNSFGFGGKCASMVIGVQ
;
A
#
# COMPACT_ATOMS: atom_id res chain seq x y z
N MET A 1 -16.62 0.25 20.63
CA MET A 1 -16.40 1.18 19.48
C MET A 1 -17.26 0.71 18.33
N ASN A 2 -17.77 1.64 17.48
CA ASN A 2 -18.45 1.24 16.26
C ASN A 2 -17.45 0.51 15.36
N ARG A 3 -17.82 -0.65 14.80
CA ARG A 3 -16.98 -1.35 13.84
C ARG A 3 -16.78 -0.50 12.59
N ILE A 4 -15.62 -0.60 12.00
CA ILE A 4 -15.22 0.20 10.83
C ILE A 4 -15.36 -0.66 9.60
N ALA A 5 -16.32 -0.30 8.75
CA ALA A 5 -16.64 -1.03 7.55
C ALA A 5 -15.89 -0.46 6.33
N VAL A 6 -15.34 -1.34 5.51
CA VAL A 6 -14.88 -1.01 4.16
C VAL A 6 -16.03 -1.24 3.21
N THR A 7 -16.52 -0.17 2.58
CA THR A 7 -17.68 -0.23 1.68
C THR A 7 -17.33 0.00 0.22
N GLY A 8 -16.10 0.39 -0.08
CA GLY A 8 -15.59 0.49 -1.44
C GLY A 8 -14.10 0.31 -1.51
N ILE A 9 -13.64 -0.33 -2.57
CA ILE A 9 -12.22 -0.58 -2.86
C ILE A 9 -11.88 -0.19 -4.29
N GLY A 10 -10.72 0.43 -4.47
CA GLY A 10 -10.18 0.77 -5.79
C GLY A 10 -8.67 0.67 -5.78
N MET A 11 -8.09 0.13 -6.85
CA MET A 11 -6.64 -0.07 -6.92
C MET A 11 -6.12 -0.11 -8.34
N ILE A 12 -4.82 0.19 -8.45
CA ILE A 12 -4.00 -0.04 -9.64
C ILE A 12 -2.57 -0.36 -9.18
N ASP A 13 -1.99 -1.40 -9.74
CA ASP A 13 -0.57 -1.76 -9.54
C ASP A 13 -0.03 -2.52 -10.75
N ALA A 14 1.13 -3.17 -10.62
CA ALA A 14 1.75 -3.92 -11.70
C ALA A 14 0.87 -5.07 -12.25
N LEU A 15 -0.07 -5.57 -11.45
CA LEU A 15 -0.93 -6.71 -11.81
C LEU A 15 -2.19 -6.31 -12.58
N GLY A 16 -2.63 -5.05 -12.45
CA GLY A 16 -3.85 -4.61 -13.12
C GLY A 16 -4.32 -3.23 -12.68
N ASN A 17 -5.50 -2.85 -13.15
CA ASN A 17 -6.13 -1.57 -12.83
C ASN A 17 -7.50 -1.72 -12.13
N ASN A 18 -7.79 -2.88 -11.61
CA ASN A 18 -8.97 -3.13 -10.79
C ASN A 18 -8.75 -4.31 -9.84
N PRO A 19 -9.50 -4.40 -8.71
CA PRO A 19 -9.29 -5.42 -7.68
C PRO A 19 -9.36 -6.86 -8.19
N VAL A 20 -10.30 -7.18 -9.06
CA VAL A 20 -10.50 -8.54 -9.59
C VAL A 20 -9.28 -8.97 -10.42
N GLN A 21 -8.88 -8.14 -11.39
CA GLN A 21 -7.72 -8.44 -12.23
C GLN A 21 -6.42 -8.55 -11.40
N CYS A 22 -6.23 -7.64 -10.44
CA CYS A 22 -5.06 -7.65 -9.59
C CYS A 22 -4.99 -8.93 -8.75
N PHE A 23 -6.12 -9.36 -8.17
CA PHE A 23 -6.15 -10.57 -7.35
C PHE A 23 -5.96 -11.84 -8.19
N ASP A 24 -6.62 -11.98 -9.33
CA ASP A 24 -6.43 -13.10 -10.24
C ASP A 24 -4.96 -13.22 -10.70
N ASN A 25 -4.33 -12.07 -10.98
CA ASN A 25 -2.93 -12.02 -11.36
C ASN A 25 -1.97 -12.23 -10.18
N LEU A 26 -2.38 -11.93 -8.94
CA LEU A 26 -1.61 -12.26 -7.74
C LEU A 26 -1.51 -13.78 -7.53
N LEU A 27 -2.57 -14.51 -7.85
CA LEU A 27 -2.67 -15.94 -7.61
C LEU A 27 -1.97 -16.81 -8.67
N ASN A 28 -1.69 -16.27 -9.86
CA ASN A 28 -1.03 -17.04 -10.93
C ASN A 28 0.51 -16.98 -10.84
N ASP A 29 1.22 -17.80 -11.63
CA ASP A 29 2.69 -17.89 -11.63
C ASP A 29 3.38 -16.92 -12.60
N LYS A 30 2.65 -16.06 -13.30
CA LYS A 30 3.23 -15.10 -14.24
C LYS A 30 4.01 -14.01 -13.50
N THR A 31 5.11 -13.57 -14.07
CA THR A 31 5.87 -12.39 -13.60
C THR A 31 5.35 -11.12 -14.27
N TYR A 32 5.33 -10.04 -13.52
CA TYR A 32 4.84 -8.73 -13.96
C TYR A 32 5.89 -7.63 -13.79
N ASP A 33 7.15 -8.03 -13.58
CA ASP A 33 8.28 -7.12 -13.55
C ASP A 33 8.64 -6.61 -14.97
N ARG A 34 9.15 -5.39 -15.03
CA ARG A 34 9.67 -4.77 -16.26
C ARG A 34 11.16 -4.59 -16.17
N HIS A 35 11.83 -4.73 -17.33
CA HIS A 35 13.21 -4.31 -17.48
C HIS A 35 13.30 -2.80 -17.75
N PHE A 36 14.31 -2.18 -17.17
CA PHE A 36 14.74 -0.84 -17.51
C PHE A 36 15.97 -0.93 -18.43
N ASP A 37 15.76 -0.98 -19.72
CA ASP A 37 16.87 -0.91 -20.68
C ASP A 37 17.37 0.53 -20.87
N ASP A 38 16.55 1.53 -20.48
CA ASP A 38 16.74 2.95 -20.83
C ASP A 38 17.00 3.88 -19.63
N ILE A 39 17.02 3.39 -18.39
CA ILE A 39 17.35 4.25 -17.24
C ILE A 39 18.86 4.30 -17.06
N VAL A 40 19.46 5.41 -17.48
CA VAL A 40 20.87 5.71 -17.22
C VAL A 40 20.98 6.35 -15.84
N LEU A 41 21.28 5.54 -14.82
CA LEU A 41 21.54 6.06 -13.47
C LEU A 41 22.80 6.95 -13.49
N PRO A 42 22.77 8.14 -12.84
CA PRO A 42 23.91 9.05 -12.74
C PRO A 42 25.13 8.42 -12.07
N ARG A 43 24.92 7.45 -11.20
CA ARG A 43 25.96 6.68 -10.50
C ARG A 43 25.85 5.22 -10.86
N LYS A 44 26.82 4.69 -11.58
CA LYS A 44 26.89 3.30 -12.06
C LYS A 44 27.11 2.24 -10.97
N SER A 45 26.70 2.48 -9.71
CA SER A 45 27.08 1.60 -8.59
C SER A 45 26.26 0.33 -8.43
N VAL A 46 25.05 0.27 -8.97
CA VAL A 46 24.21 -0.95 -8.99
C VAL A 46 23.39 -1.00 -10.28
N LYS A 47 23.42 -2.13 -10.97
CA LYS A 47 22.49 -2.40 -12.07
C LYS A 47 21.15 -2.82 -11.46
N VAL A 48 20.25 -1.87 -11.27
CA VAL A 48 18.84 -2.19 -11.06
C VAL A 48 18.20 -2.21 -12.45
N ASP A 49 17.88 -3.40 -12.91
CA ASP A 49 17.32 -3.60 -14.26
C ASP A 49 15.83 -3.96 -14.23
N ARG A 50 15.19 -3.99 -13.05
CA ARG A 50 13.78 -4.39 -12.89
C ARG A 50 13.01 -3.54 -11.93
N CYS A 51 11.72 -3.36 -12.24
CA CYS A 51 10.70 -2.77 -11.36
C CYS A 51 9.32 -3.34 -11.63
N HIS A 52 8.39 -3.03 -10.75
CA HIS A 52 6.98 -3.38 -10.90
C HIS A 52 6.15 -2.11 -11.12
N MET A 53 5.64 -1.93 -12.33
CA MET A 53 4.85 -0.75 -12.70
C MET A 53 3.53 -1.17 -13.37
N PRO A 54 2.45 -0.38 -13.19
CA PRO A 54 1.22 -0.60 -13.92
C PRO A 54 1.46 -0.59 -15.44
N THR A 55 1.01 -1.67 -16.09
CA THR A 55 1.05 -1.82 -17.56
C THR A 55 -0.29 -1.53 -18.21
N THR A 56 -1.34 -1.46 -17.38
CA THR A 56 -2.72 -1.18 -17.77
C THR A 56 -3.00 0.31 -17.76
N ASP A 57 -4.05 0.73 -18.46
CA ASP A 57 -4.44 2.13 -18.55
C ASP A 57 -4.84 2.69 -17.18
N ILE A 58 -4.36 3.89 -16.88
CA ILE A 58 -4.84 4.70 -15.77
C ILE A 58 -6.14 5.37 -16.23
N ILE A 59 -7.25 5.01 -15.61
CA ILE A 59 -8.57 5.56 -15.94
C ILE A 59 -8.78 6.83 -15.14
N ILE A 60 -8.74 7.96 -15.81
CA ILE A 60 -9.06 9.27 -15.22
C ILE A 60 -10.57 9.48 -15.25
N PRO A 61 -11.20 10.11 -14.23
CA PRO A 61 -12.60 10.49 -14.28
C PRO A 61 -12.93 11.30 -15.53
N GLU A 62 -14.04 11.01 -16.21
CA GLU A 62 -14.42 11.61 -17.50
C GLU A 62 -14.61 13.14 -17.40
N ASP A 63 -15.07 13.62 -16.24
CA ASP A 63 -15.31 15.03 -15.93
C ASP A 63 -14.06 15.76 -15.41
N PHE A 64 -12.93 15.08 -15.27
CA PHE A 64 -11.68 15.70 -14.83
C PHE A 64 -11.12 16.66 -15.89
N ASN A 65 -10.68 17.85 -15.47
CA ASN A 65 -10.12 18.84 -16.38
C ASN A 65 -8.80 18.36 -16.99
N PRO A 66 -8.76 17.98 -18.29
CA PRO A 66 -7.57 17.39 -18.91
C PRO A 66 -6.38 18.35 -19.01
N LYS A 67 -6.61 19.67 -18.89
CA LYS A 67 -5.52 20.66 -18.90
C LYS A 67 -4.65 20.60 -17.65
N LEU A 68 -5.16 20.06 -16.56
CA LEU A 68 -4.43 19.92 -15.30
C LEU A 68 -3.51 18.68 -15.32
N LEU A 69 -3.90 17.61 -15.99
CA LEU A 69 -3.17 16.31 -16.00
C LEU A 69 -1.70 16.48 -16.38
N ARG A 70 -1.40 17.33 -17.37
CA ARG A 70 -0.02 17.54 -17.85
C ARG A 70 0.94 18.16 -16.83
N TYR A 71 0.42 18.69 -15.71
CA TYR A 71 1.21 19.30 -14.64
C TYR A 71 1.21 18.43 -13.37
N MET A 72 0.47 17.33 -13.39
CA MET A 72 0.33 16.41 -12.26
C MET A 72 1.34 15.27 -12.39
N PRO A 73 2.00 14.89 -11.30
CA PRO A 73 2.83 13.70 -11.28
C PRO A 73 1.98 12.44 -11.49
N ARG A 74 2.63 11.38 -11.92
CA ARG A 74 1.97 10.09 -12.19
C ARG A 74 1.25 9.53 -10.95
N SER A 75 1.80 9.77 -9.75
CA SER A 75 1.16 9.40 -8.48
C SER A 75 -0.24 10.01 -8.29
N MET A 76 -0.46 11.24 -8.78
CA MET A 76 -1.78 11.86 -8.75
C MET A 76 -2.74 11.25 -9.79
N HIS A 77 -2.24 10.81 -10.95
CA HIS A 77 -3.08 10.11 -11.93
C HIS A 77 -3.55 8.77 -11.38
N THR A 78 -2.66 7.99 -10.75
CA THR A 78 -3.04 6.71 -10.12
C THR A 78 -3.93 6.92 -8.91
N ALA A 79 -3.77 8.03 -8.17
CA ALA A 79 -4.68 8.43 -7.09
C ALA A 79 -6.10 8.67 -7.60
N LEU A 80 -6.27 9.48 -8.66
CA LEU A 80 -7.58 9.69 -9.30
C LEU A 80 -8.23 8.39 -9.74
N HIS A 81 -7.45 7.49 -10.35
CA HIS A 81 -7.93 6.17 -10.76
C HIS A 81 -8.50 5.37 -9.58
N SER A 82 -7.68 5.20 -8.51
CA SER A 82 -8.06 4.38 -7.37
C SER A 82 -9.27 4.95 -6.61
N VAL A 83 -9.33 6.29 -6.44
CA VAL A 83 -10.46 6.95 -5.78
C VAL A 83 -11.74 6.83 -6.61
N ASN A 84 -11.66 7.07 -7.94
CA ASN A 84 -12.82 6.91 -8.84
C ASN A 84 -13.38 5.48 -8.80
N ALA A 85 -12.51 4.48 -8.79
CA ALA A 85 -12.91 3.08 -8.69
C ALA A 85 -13.58 2.78 -7.34
N ALA A 86 -12.99 3.23 -6.22
CA ALA A 86 -13.54 3.02 -4.88
C ALA A 86 -14.90 3.71 -4.67
N LEU A 87 -15.05 4.95 -5.15
CA LEU A 87 -16.33 5.67 -5.06
C LEU A 87 -17.44 4.98 -5.87
N LYS A 88 -17.12 4.47 -7.06
CA LYS A 88 -18.07 3.70 -7.88
C LYS A 88 -18.47 2.40 -7.20
N ASP A 89 -17.51 1.68 -6.62
CA ASP A 89 -17.75 0.43 -5.92
C ASP A 89 -18.64 0.65 -4.67
N ALA A 90 -18.36 1.70 -3.89
CA ALA A 90 -19.16 2.08 -2.72
C ALA A 90 -20.54 2.67 -3.05
N SER A 91 -20.74 3.15 -4.27
CA SER A 91 -21.97 3.86 -4.69
C SER A 91 -22.33 5.09 -3.83
N VAL A 92 -21.32 5.94 -3.49
CA VAL A 92 -21.45 7.08 -2.55
C VAL A 92 -21.22 8.47 -3.18
N LEU A 93 -21.43 8.65 -4.45
CA LEU A 93 -21.05 9.86 -5.20
C LEU A 93 -21.80 11.18 -4.82
N HIS A 94 -22.70 11.20 -3.84
CA HIS A 94 -23.64 12.32 -3.65
C HIS A 94 -23.43 13.18 -2.39
N SER A 95 -22.39 12.97 -1.60
CA SER A 95 -22.12 13.79 -0.41
C SER A 95 -20.91 14.70 -0.62
N SER A 96 -21.00 15.95 -0.13
CA SER A 96 -19.85 16.85 0.01
C SER A 96 -19.21 16.76 1.41
N ASN A 97 -19.92 16.20 2.41
CA ASN A 97 -19.43 16.05 3.78
C ASN A 97 -18.52 14.82 3.92
N VAL A 98 -17.36 14.87 3.27
CA VAL A 98 -16.42 13.74 3.13
C VAL A 98 -15.03 14.20 3.56
N GLY A 99 -14.39 13.43 4.45
CA GLY A 99 -12.98 13.59 4.78
C GLY A 99 -12.08 12.83 3.79
N VAL A 100 -10.97 13.43 3.36
CA VAL A 100 -10.02 12.84 2.41
C VAL A 100 -8.67 12.66 3.09
N PHE A 101 -8.28 11.41 3.30
CA PHE A 101 -6.99 10.99 3.86
C PHE A 101 -6.23 10.24 2.77
N TYR A 102 -5.39 10.96 2.02
CA TYR A 102 -4.69 10.36 0.88
C TYR A 102 -3.22 10.75 0.88
N SER A 103 -2.34 9.77 0.93
CA SER A 103 -0.93 9.94 1.24
C SER A 103 -0.01 9.48 0.11
N THR A 104 1.17 10.12 0.04
CA THR A 104 2.32 9.68 -0.76
C THR A 104 3.59 9.79 0.09
N CYS A 105 4.55 8.89 -0.08
CA CYS A 105 5.86 9.01 0.58
C CYS A 105 6.83 9.86 -0.20
N THR A 106 6.73 9.84 -1.51
CA THR A 106 7.67 10.47 -2.41
C THR A 106 6.92 11.44 -3.31
N ALA A 107 6.80 12.71 -2.91
CA ALA A 107 6.38 13.77 -3.83
C ALA A 107 7.46 14.07 -4.90
N LYS A 108 8.46 13.20 -5.02
CA LYS A 108 9.66 13.41 -5.83
C LYS A 108 9.45 13.18 -7.31
N ASP A 109 8.47 12.34 -7.69
CA ASP A 109 8.12 12.11 -9.09
C ASP A 109 7.76 13.43 -9.78
N GLY A 110 6.94 14.28 -9.15
CA GLY A 110 6.64 15.61 -9.67
C GLY A 110 7.84 16.55 -9.69
N MET A 111 8.72 16.47 -8.70
CA MET A 111 9.96 17.26 -8.66
C MET A 111 10.94 16.81 -9.74
N TYR A 112 11.09 15.52 -9.94
CA TYR A 112 11.95 14.97 -10.98
C TYR A 112 11.49 15.40 -12.38
N GLU A 113 10.21 15.23 -12.69
CA GLU A 113 9.64 15.69 -13.96
C GLU A 113 9.83 17.21 -14.16
N ALA A 114 9.60 18.01 -13.11
CA ALA A 114 9.67 19.45 -13.19
C ALA A 114 11.12 19.97 -13.38
N ILE A 115 12.08 19.40 -12.67
CA ILE A 115 13.47 19.91 -12.63
C ILE A 115 14.36 19.27 -13.70
N VAL A 116 14.17 17.97 -13.97
CA VAL A 116 15.09 17.20 -14.82
C VAL A 116 14.57 17.08 -16.26
N ILE A 117 13.28 16.91 -16.44
CA ILE A 117 12.71 16.65 -17.79
C ILE A 117 12.27 17.95 -18.49
N LYS A 118 11.88 19.00 -17.77
CA LYS A 118 11.31 20.21 -18.36
C LYS A 118 12.19 21.44 -18.18
N GLU A 119 12.50 22.09 -19.30
CA GLU A 119 13.30 23.34 -19.31
C GLU A 119 12.61 24.55 -18.65
N LYS A 120 11.27 24.50 -18.47
CA LYS A 120 10.48 25.58 -17.83
C LYS A 120 9.53 25.01 -16.79
N LEU A 121 9.70 25.49 -15.55
CA LEU A 121 8.79 25.19 -14.45
C LEU A 121 7.49 25.99 -14.60
N HIS A 122 6.36 25.31 -14.64
CA HIS A 122 5.06 25.94 -14.58
C HIS A 122 4.65 26.12 -13.10
N PRO A 123 3.99 27.24 -12.69
CA PRO A 123 3.60 27.47 -11.28
C PRO A 123 2.79 26.33 -10.64
N LEU A 124 1.99 25.60 -11.43
CA LEU A 124 1.22 24.44 -10.94
C LEU A 124 2.08 23.30 -10.42
N TYR A 125 3.36 23.20 -10.83
CA TYR A 125 4.25 22.20 -10.22
C TYR A 125 4.47 22.46 -8.72
N SER A 126 4.56 23.74 -8.30
CA SER A 126 4.71 24.07 -6.89
C SER A 126 3.52 23.65 -6.03
N LEU A 127 2.32 23.56 -6.61
CA LEU A 127 1.11 23.09 -5.93
C LEU A 127 1.05 21.57 -5.83
N ASN A 128 1.79 20.85 -6.66
CA ASN A 128 1.80 19.39 -6.71
C ASN A 128 3.01 18.77 -5.96
N LEU A 129 3.89 19.60 -5.39
CA LEU A 129 5.04 19.13 -4.60
C LEU A 129 4.71 18.75 -3.15
N PRO A 130 3.77 19.41 -2.43
CA PRO A 130 3.40 19.01 -1.08
C PRO A 130 2.83 17.59 -1.05
N VAL A 131 3.13 16.86 0.01
CA VAL A 131 2.72 15.45 0.17
C VAL A 131 1.20 15.26 0.28
N ASP A 132 0.46 16.32 0.62
CA ASP A 132 -0.99 16.38 0.71
C ASP A 132 -1.67 16.84 -0.59
N SER A 133 -0.89 17.11 -1.64
CA SER A 133 -1.43 17.62 -2.91
C SER A 133 -2.44 16.66 -3.55
N SER A 134 -2.23 15.34 -3.43
CA SER A 134 -3.21 14.35 -3.91
C SER A 134 -4.53 14.44 -3.14
N ALA A 135 -4.50 14.59 -1.81
CA ALA A 135 -5.71 14.75 -1.00
C ALA A 135 -6.47 16.04 -1.35
N SER A 136 -5.73 17.14 -1.53
CA SER A 136 -6.29 18.42 -1.95
C SER A 136 -6.93 18.35 -3.34
N MET A 137 -6.27 17.72 -4.29
CA MET A 137 -6.76 17.55 -5.66
C MET A 137 -8.03 16.67 -5.69
N ILE A 138 -8.08 15.58 -4.92
CA ILE A 138 -9.25 14.72 -4.77
C ILE A 138 -10.42 15.54 -4.21
N SER A 139 -10.20 16.29 -3.13
CA SER A 139 -11.23 17.14 -2.53
C SER A 139 -11.77 18.17 -3.53
N GLN A 140 -10.90 18.82 -4.30
CA GLN A 140 -11.30 19.83 -5.30
C GLN A 140 -12.10 19.22 -6.45
N HIS A 141 -11.67 18.05 -6.96
CA HIS A 141 -12.34 17.45 -8.11
C HIS A 141 -13.77 16.99 -7.79
N TRP A 142 -13.96 16.31 -6.65
CA TRP A 142 -15.29 15.81 -6.26
C TRP A 142 -16.11 16.78 -5.38
N GLY A 143 -15.55 17.94 -5.05
CA GLY A 143 -16.25 18.94 -4.22
C GLY A 143 -16.40 18.52 -2.75
N PHE A 144 -15.48 17.72 -2.23
CA PHE A 144 -15.48 17.31 -0.83
C PHE A 144 -15.02 18.46 0.08
N THR A 145 -15.83 18.78 1.10
CA THR A 145 -15.63 19.96 1.97
C THR A 145 -15.08 19.61 3.35
N GLY A 146 -14.91 18.33 3.65
CA GLY A 146 -14.28 17.88 4.87
C GLY A 146 -12.77 18.12 4.89
N ILE A 147 -12.12 17.68 5.96
CA ILE A 147 -10.65 17.74 6.06
C ILE A 147 -10.00 17.00 4.90
N ASN A 148 -8.95 17.58 4.32
CA ASN A 148 -8.02 16.83 3.47
C ASN A 148 -6.67 16.79 4.17
N PHE A 149 -6.08 15.59 4.23
CA PHE A 149 -4.89 15.32 5.03
C PHE A 149 -4.03 14.21 4.42
N ALA A 150 -2.72 14.33 4.59
CA ALA A 150 -1.77 13.27 4.26
C ALA A 150 -0.86 12.97 5.45
N ALA A 151 -0.68 11.69 5.74
CA ALA A 151 0.31 11.21 6.71
C ALA A 151 1.65 10.92 6.03
N GLN A 152 2.73 10.92 6.82
CA GLN A 152 4.03 10.42 6.39
C GLN A 152 4.66 9.54 7.46
N SER A 153 4.89 8.28 7.12
CA SER A 153 5.50 7.28 8.00
C SER A 153 6.39 6.30 7.21
N ALA A 154 7.09 6.81 6.20
CA ALA A 154 7.85 5.98 5.25
C ALA A 154 6.98 4.83 4.71
N CYS A 155 7.48 3.58 4.68
CA CYS A 155 6.72 2.44 4.15
C CYS A 155 5.48 2.06 4.98
N ALA A 156 5.36 2.53 6.24
CA ALA A 156 4.18 2.35 7.07
C ALA A 156 3.06 3.39 6.80
N THR A 157 3.27 4.32 5.86
CA THR A 157 2.36 5.44 5.57
C THR A 157 0.94 4.96 5.29
N GLY A 158 0.76 3.87 4.54
CA GLY A 158 -0.57 3.35 4.21
C GLY A 158 -1.40 3.00 5.45
N LEU A 159 -0.85 2.18 6.35
CA LEU A 159 -1.56 1.81 7.61
C LEU A 159 -1.73 3.01 8.55
N VAL A 160 -0.76 3.93 8.62
CA VAL A 160 -0.89 5.18 9.40
C VAL A 160 -2.01 6.06 8.84
N THR A 161 -2.16 6.12 7.52
CA THR A 161 -3.26 6.86 6.87
C THR A 161 -4.62 6.24 7.24
N ILE A 162 -4.72 4.91 7.25
CA ILE A 162 -5.93 4.19 7.70
C ILE A 162 -6.24 4.56 9.16
N ASP A 163 -5.27 4.48 10.07
CA ASP A 163 -5.48 4.80 11.49
C ASP A 163 -6.01 6.22 11.69
N ILE A 164 -5.44 7.19 10.98
CA ILE A 164 -5.89 8.58 11.09
C ILE A 164 -7.30 8.72 10.51
N ALA A 165 -7.58 8.16 9.34
CA ALA A 165 -8.90 8.21 8.71
C ALA A 165 -10.00 7.62 9.61
N MET A 166 -9.72 6.49 10.28
CA MET A 166 -10.65 5.85 11.22
C MET A 166 -11.10 6.77 12.35
N LYS A 167 -10.24 7.66 12.83
CA LYS A 167 -10.53 8.59 13.93
C LYS A 167 -11.56 9.67 13.57
N TYR A 168 -11.76 9.91 12.28
CA TYR A 168 -12.66 10.96 11.79
C TYR A 168 -13.99 10.44 11.22
N LEU A 169 -14.26 9.13 11.31
CA LEU A 169 -15.48 8.52 10.74
C LEU A 169 -16.79 9.04 11.29
N ASN A 170 -16.78 9.53 12.53
CA ASN A 170 -17.99 10.09 13.13
C ASN A 170 -18.30 11.49 12.63
N ASP A 171 -17.31 12.21 12.11
CA ASP A 171 -17.43 13.61 11.68
C ASP A 171 -17.97 13.74 10.25
N TYR A 172 -17.89 12.68 9.43
CA TYR A 172 -18.21 12.67 8.01
C TYR A 172 -19.19 11.57 7.65
N ASP A 173 -19.87 11.72 6.52
CA ASP A 173 -20.78 10.69 6.01
C ASP A 173 -20.01 9.42 5.69
N TYR A 174 -18.85 9.57 5.06
CA TYR A 174 -17.81 8.56 4.86
C TYR A 174 -16.44 9.24 4.76
N VAL A 175 -15.38 8.48 4.79
CA VAL A 175 -14.03 8.99 4.53
C VAL A 175 -13.37 8.23 3.39
N ILE A 176 -12.62 8.96 2.58
CA ILE A 176 -11.72 8.43 1.55
C ILE A 176 -10.38 8.21 2.21
N CYS A 177 -9.88 6.98 2.18
CA CYS A 177 -8.59 6.61 2.75
C CYS A 177 -7.74 5.91 1.69
N GLY A 178 -6.58 6.46 1.35
CA GLY A 178 -5.77 5.88 0.30
C GLY A 178 -4.31 6.30 0.31
N GLY A 179 -3.60 5.78 -0.67
CA GLY A 179 -2.21 6.13 -0.90
C GLY A 179 -1.77 5.76 -2.30
N SER A 180 -0.87 6.56 -2.85
CA SER A 180 -0.23 6.32 -4.14
C SER A 180 1.26 6.61 -4.04
N ASP A 181 2.05 5.82 -4.74
CA ASP A 181 3.46 6.11 -4.96
C ASP A 181 3.89 5.63 -6.34
N ASN A 182 4.62 6.49 -7.04
CA ASN A 182 5.18 6.25 -8.34
C ASN A 182 6.66 6.65 -8.31
N GLY A 183 7.41 6.00 -7.39
CA GLY A 183 8.80 6.32 -7.08
C GLY A 183 9.82 5.69 -8.04
N VAL A 184 9.38 5.04 -9.12
CA VAL A 184 10.30 4.44 -10.09
C VAL A 184 10.83 5.51 -11.02
N ASN A 185 11.81 6.26 -10.54
CA ASN A 185 12.53 7.28 -11.26
C ASN A 185 14.03 7.21 -10.95
N GLU A 186 14.85 7.85 -11.79
CA GLU A 186 16.32 7.79 -11.69
C GLU A 186 16.84 8.28 -10.33
N VAL A 187 16.21 9.30 -9.73
CA VAL A 187 16.66 9.87 -8.47
C VAL A 187 16.44 8.91 -7.32
N ASP A 188 15.24 8.35 -7.20
CA ASP A 188 14.92 7.41 -6.13
C ASP A 188 15.69 6.09 -6.29
N LEU A 189 15.82 5.60 -7.54
CA LEU A 189 16.65 4.43 -7.83
C LEU A 189 18.11 4.65 -7.42
N ASP A 190 18.72 5.81 -7.73
CA ASP A 190 20.11 6.13 -7.34
C ASP A 190 20.26 6.23 -5.81
N VAL A 191 19.30 6.86 -5.12
CA VAL A 191 19.33 7.00 -3.65
C VAL A 191 19.24 5.63 -2.97
N PHE A 192 18.27 4.79 -3.33
CA PHE A 192 18.10 3.48 -2.71
C PHE A 192 19.21 2.49 -3.12
N SER A 193 19.75 2.62 -4.32
CA SER A 193 20.94 1.89 -4.77
C SER A 193 22.16 2.24 -3.90
N SER A 194 22.37 3.54 -3.64
CA SER A 194 23.46 4.01 -2.76
C SER A 194 23.33 3.50 -1.32
N LEU A 195 22.09 3.27 -0.85
CA LEU A 195 21.81 2.62 0.43
C LEU A 195 22.03 1.10 0.41
N ARG A 196 22.30 0.50 -0.76
CA ARG A 196 22.41 -0.96 -0.97
C ARG A 196 21.13 -1.71 -0.53
N ALA A 197 19.97 -1.07 -0.72
CA ALA A 197 18.69 -1.62 -0.32
C ALA A 197 17.96 -2.31 -1.47
N LEU A 198 18.37 -2.06 -2.74
CA LEU A 198 17.74 -2.61 -3.93
C LEU A 198 18.30 -3.98 -4.31
N GLY A 199 17.39 -4.85 -4.76
CA GLY A 199 17.69 -6.13 -5.39
C GLY A 199 17.21 -6.17 -6.84
N ASN A 200 17.68 -7.16 -7.61
CA ASN A 200 17.30 -7.35 -9.01
C ASN A 200 16.03 -8.20 -9.16
N LYS A 201 15.59 -8.86 -8.10
CA LYS A 201 14.39 -9.69 -8.09
C LYS A 201 13.70 -9.57 -6.73
N SER A 202 12.40 -9.35 -6.74
CA SER A 202 11.60 -9.38 -5.52
C SER A 202 11.30 -10.83 -5.16
N MET A 203 11.91 -11.31 -4.09
CA MET A 203 11.81 -12.68 -3.60
C MET A 203 11.77 -12.72 -2.06
N PRO A 204 10.64 -12.22 -1.48
CA PRO A 204 10.51 -12.14 -0.03
C PRO A 204 10.70 -13.51 0.62
N PHE A 205 11.46 -13.54 1.72
CA PHE A 205 11.76 -14.72 2.52
C PHE A 205 12.57 -15.83 1.82
N ASP A 206 13.00 -15.65 0.57
CA ASP A 206 13.89 -16.58 -0.11
C ASP A 206 15.33 -16.40 0.40
N ASP A 207 16.12 -17.51 0.43
CA ASP A 207 17.48 -17.48 0.96
C ASP A 207 18.44 -16.65 0.07
N ASP A 208 18.15 -16.55 -1.23
CA ASP A 208 18.93 -15.80 -2.21
C ASP A 208 18.48 -14.32 -2.34
N ARG A 209 17.57 -13.84 -1.48
CA ARG A 209 17.11 -12.44 -1.52
C ARG A 209 18.24 -11.45 -1.27
N SER A 210 18.24 -10.36 -1.99
CA SER A 210 19.34 -9.38 -1.95
C SER A 210 18.91 -7.93 -1.67
N GLY A 211 17.61 -7.64 -1.71
CA GLY A 211 17.06 -6.31 -1.53
C GLY A 211 15.65 -6.20 -2.13
N PHE A 212 15.00 -5.07 -1.92
CA PHE A 212 13.66 -4.85 -2.48
C PHE A 212 13.73 -4.40 -3.95
N VAL A 213 12.68 -4.68 -4.69
CA VAL A 213 12.45 -4.13 -6.02
C VAL A 213 11.38 -3.05 -5.90
N MET A 214 11.63 -1.88 -6.48
CA MET A 214 10.67 -0.78 -6.45
C MET A 214 9.42 -1.12 -7.23
N GLY A 215 8.27 -0.71 -6.69
CA GLY A 215 6.97 -0.84 -7.32
C GLY A 215 6.23 0.50 -7.37
N GLU A 216 5.29 0.62 -8.29
CA GLU A 216 4.33 1.72 -8.39
C GLU A 216 2.93 1.20 -8.19
N GLY A 217 2.08 2.01 -7.57
CA GLY A 217 0.68 1.69 -7.41
C GLY A 217 -0.10 2.73 -6.61
N ALA A 218 -1.40 2.52 -6.58
CA ALA A 218 -2.33 3.29 -5.79
C ALA A 218 -3.48 2.42 -5.30
N GLY A 219 -3.91 2.66 -4.07
CA GLY A 219 -5.07 2.04 -3.47
C GLY A 219 -5.96 3.07 -2.78
N CYS A 220 -7.25 2.77 -2.74
CA CYS A 220 -8.26 3.58 -2.06
C CYS A 220 -9.30 2.70 -1.40
N LEU A 221 -9.65 3.05 -0.18
CA LEU A 221 -10.73 2.48 0.61
C LEU A 221 -11.77 3.56 0.89
N ILE A 222 -13.05 3.21 0.81
CA ILE A 222 -14.13 4.00 1.38
C ILE A 222 -14.47 3.39 2.73
N LEU A 223 -14.33 4.20 3.78
CA LEU A 223 -14.56 3.75 5.16
C LEU A 223 -15.81 4.43 5.72
N GLU A 224 -16.63 3.65 6.40
CA GLU A 224 -17.83 4.08 7.10
C GLU A 224 -17.92 3.41 8.47
N THR A 225 -18.65 4.01 9.41
CA THR A 225 -19.09 3.23 10.56
C THR A 225 -20.06 2.15 10.10
N GLU A 226 -20.04 0.99 10.73
CA GLU A 226 -20.96 -0.10 10.40
C GLU A 226 -22.43 0.36 10.40
N GLU A 227 -22.79 1.24 11.34
CA GLU A 227 -24.13 1.83 11.43
C GLU A 227 -24.52 2.59 10.15
N LYS A 228 -23.65 3.50 9.69
CA LYS A 228 -23.88 4.27 8.44
C LYS A 228 -23.95 3.37 7.22
N ALA A 229 -23.03 2.41 7.12
CA ALA A 229 -22.99 1.44 6.03
C ALA A 229 -24.29 0.63 5.95
N LYS A 230 -24.75 0.08 7.09
CA LYS A 230 -26.01 -0.67 7.17
C LYS A 230 -27.24 0.19 6.90
N ALA A 231 -27.28 1.43 7.41
CA ALA A 231 -28.41 2.33 7.24
C ALA A 231 -28.68 2.67 5.76
N ARG A 232 -27.64 2.73 4.91
CA ARG A 232 -27.81 2.93 3.46
C ARG A 232 -27.84 1.64 2.63
N GLY A 233 -27.77 0.46 3.27
CA GLY A 233 -27.73 -0.84 2.57
C GLY A 233 -26.45 -1.08 1.79
N ALA A 234 -25.30 -0.56 2.26
CA ALA A 234 -24.01 -0.74 1.61
C ALA A 234 -23.57 -2.21 1.63
N ARG A 235 -22.88 -2.63 0.58
CA ARG A 235 -22.04 -3.83 0.65
C ARG A 235 -20.87 -3.53 1.59
N ILE A 236 -20.64 -4.40 2.55
CA ILE A 236 -19.46 -4.35 3.41
C ILE A 236 -18.48 -5.40 2.90
N HIS A 237 -17.28 -4.97 2.53
CA HIS A 237 -16.23 -5.84 2.01
C HIS A 237 -15.52 -6.61 3.14
N ALA A 238 -15.20 -5.90 4.22
CA ALA A 238 -14.57 -6.40 5.43
C ALA A 238 -14.63 -5.33 6.53
N TYR A 239 -14.19 -5.68 7.73
CA TYR A 239 -14.01 -4.74 8.83
C TYR A 239 -12.52 -4.53 9.12
N LEU A 240 -12.18 -3.29 9.49
CA LEU A 240 -10.84 -2.94 9.94
C LEU A 240 -10.83 -2.79 11.45
N HIS A 241 -9.86 -3.45 12.10
CA HIS A 241 -9.59 -3.28 13.50
C HIS A 241 -8.58 -2.15 13.76
N PRO A 242 -8.44 -1.65 14.99
CA PRO A 242 -7.50 -0.57 15.30
C PRO A 242 -6.09 -0.87 14.85
N VAL A 243 -5.42 0.11 14.24
CA VAL A 243 -4.01 -0.02 13.84
C VAL A 243 -3.12 0.17 15.07
N ALA A 244 -2.25 -0.78 15.33
CA ALA A 244 -1.23 -0.68 16.35
C ALA A 244 0.05 -0.06 15.79
N HIS A 245 0.66 0.83 16.57
CA HIS A 245 1.89 1.54 16.20
C HIS A 245 2.98 1.33 17.22
N ALA A 246 4.23 1.25 16.76
CA ALA A 246 5.41 1.32 17.60
C ALA A 246 6.59 1.96 16.86
N SER A 247 7.56 2.43 17.62
CA SER A 247 8.87 2.75 17.09
C SER A 247 9.88 1.68 17.52
N ASP A 248 10.66 1.19 16.56
CA ASP A 248 11.73 0.24 16.85
C ASP A 248 12.88 0.88 17.64
N ALA A 249 13.01 2.22 17.56
CA ALA A 249 13.95 3.08 18.31
C ALA A 249 15.40 2.58 18.33
N PHE A 250 15.83 1.84 17.31
CA PHE A 250 17.13 1.18 17.26
C PHE A 250 18.05 1.81 16.21
N ASN A 251 17.74 1.67 14.93
CA ASN A 251 18.57 2.16 13.82
C ASN A 251 17.69 2.66 12.68
N ARG A 252 18.19 3.61 11.86
CA ARG A 252 17.41 4.20 10.76
C ARG A 252 17.11 3.22 9.64
N THR A 253 17.99 2.25 9.38
CA THR A 253 17.92 1.35 8.22
C THR A 253 17.91 -0.13 8.59
N SER A 254 18.26 -0.47 9.84
CA SER A 254 18.34 -1.86 10.31
C SER A 254 17.40 -2.06 11.49
N PRO A 255 16.33 -2.87 11.35
CA PRO A 255 15.39 -3.12 12.43
C PRO A 255 15.96 -4.03 13.52
N SER A 256 15.48 -3.88 14.76
CA SER A 256 15.73 -4.80 15.87
C SER A 256 14.65 -5.85 16.05
N GLY A 257 13.45 -5.61 15.51
CA GLY A 257 12.27 -6.45 15.64
C GLY A 257 11.39 -6.14 16.87
N VAL A 258 11.84 -5.30 17.79
CA VAL A 258 11.04 -4.92 18.96
C VAL A 258 9.75 -4.21 18.55
N GLY A 259 9.86 -3.24 17.63
CA GLY A 259 8.70 -2.53 17.10
C GLY A 259 7.72 -3.46 16.38
N ALA A 260 8.22 -4.39 15.55
CA ALA A 260 7.41 -5.36 14.84
C ALA A 260 6.62 -6.27 15.79
N ARG A 261 7.30 -6.87 16.79
CA ARG A 261 6.63 -7.69 17.84
C ARG A 261 5.54 -6.90 18.56
N THR A 262 5.89 -5.69 18.99
CA THR A 262 4.98 -4.83 19.75
C THR A 262 3.73 -4.51 18.95
N THR A 263 3.85 -4.12 17.66
CA THR A 263 2.67 -3.78 16.86
C THR A 263 1.81 -4.98 16.54
N MET A 264 2.40 -6.12 16.18
CA MET A 264 1.65 -7.35 15.90
C MET A 264 0.87 -7.83 17.11
N HIS A 265 1.53 -7.92 18.29
CA HIS A 265 0.86 -8.29 19.53
C HIS A 265 -0.29 -7.32 19.86
N ASN A 266 -0.04 -6.01 19.80
CA ASN A 266 -1.05 -5.00 20.12
C ASN A 266 -2.20 -5.00 19.12
N ALA A 267 -1.95 -5.30 17.83
CA ALA A 267 -2.99 -5.43 16.83
C ALA A 267 -3.95 -6.59 17.13
N LEU A 268 -3.42 -7.77 17.51
CA LEU A 268 -4.24 -8.90 17.93
C LEU A 268 -5.06 -8.58 19.18
N VAL A 269 -4.43 -7.98 20.20
CA VAL A 269 -5.13 -7.55 21.43
C VAL A 269 -6.23 -6.54 21.14
N SER A 270 -5.96 -5.55 20.28
CA SER A 270 -6.95 -4.51 19.92
C SER A 270 -8.10 -5.06 19.08
N ALA A 271 -7.85 -6.11 18.33
CA ALA A 271 -8.86 -6.82 17.54
C ALA A 271 -9.66 -7.83 18.37
N GLU A 272 -9.24 -8.11 19.62
CA GLU A 272 -9.82 -9.13 20.49
C GLU A 272 -9.80 -10.52 19.84
N VAL A 273 -8.72 -10.84 19.09
CA VAL A 273 -8.51 -12.14 18.45
C VAL A 273 -7.25 -12.81 19.00
N ASP A 274 -7.33 -14.11 19.24
CA ASP A 274 -6.20 -14.90 19.75
C ASP A 274 -5.21 -15.26 18.63
N THR A 275 -5.69 -15.36 17.40
CA THR A 275 -4.90 -15.76 16.23
C THR A 275 -5.51 -15.21 14.93
N VAL A 276 -4.76 -15.32 13.84
CA VAL A 276 -5.20 -14.97 12.47
C VAL A 276 -4.91 -16.14 11.53
N ASP A 277 -5.59 -16.20 10.39
CA ASP A 277 -5.40 -17.27 9.40
C ASP A 277 -4.06 -17.16 8.69
N TYR A 278 -3.61 -15.93 8.45
CA TYR A 278 -2.26 -15.68 7.93
C TYR A 278 -1.80 -14.26 8.21
N VAL A 279 -0.50 -14.06 8.06
CA VAL A 279 0.15 -12.74 8.09
C VAL A 279 0.45 -12.30 6.65
N ASN A 280 -0.12 -11.17 6.21
CA ASN A 280 0.35 -10.44 5.06
C ASN A 280 1.53 -9.58 5.50
N ALA A 281 2.73 -10.13 5.36
CA ALA A 281 3.95 -9.57 5.89
C ALA A 281 4.41 -8.34 5.11
N HIS A 282 5.12 -7.46 5.79
CA HIS A 282 5.84 -6.40 5.10
C HIS A 282 6.84 -6.95 4.08
N GLY A 283 7.56 -8.02 4.41
CA GLY A 283 8.32 -8.91 3.52
C GLY A 283 8.87 -8.25 2.26
N THR A 284 9.93 -7.42 2.41
CA THR A 284 10.45 -6.59 1.32
C THR A 284 11.51 -7.25 0.47
N SER A 285 11.85 -8.52 0.70
CA SER A 285 12.98 -9.19 0.04
C SER A 285 14.36 -8.68 0.51
N THR A 286 14.42 -7.97 1.64
CA THR A 286 15.70 -7.54 2.21
C THR A 286 16.25 -8.61 3.17
N PRO A 287 17.58 -8.90 3.14
CA PRO A 287 18.16 -9.96 3.97
C PRO A 287 17.86 -9.79 5.48
N VAL A 288 18.00 -8.57 5.99
CA VAL A 288 17.80 -8.28 7.41
C VAL A 288 16.33 -8.10 7.76
N GLY A 289 15.58 -7.34 6.94
CA GLY A 289 14.18 -7.01 7.21
C GLY A 289 13.29 -8.23 7.29
N ASP A 290 13.34 -9.09 6.29
CA ASP A 290 12.53 -10.30 6.23
C ASP A 290 12.85 -11.27 7.38
N LYS A 291 14.16 -11.41 7.74
CA LYS A 291 14.58 -12.24 8.86
C LYS A 291 13.98 -11.76 10.18
N VAL A 292 14.15 -10.47 10.47
CA VAL A 292 13.68 -9.86 11.73
C VAL A 292 12.16 -9.90 11.82
N GLU A 293 11.44 -9.68 10.72
CA GLU A 293 9.99 -9.79 10.68
C GLU A 293 9.54 -11.23 10.89
N TYR A 294 10.16 -12.20 10.23
CA TYR A 294 9.83 -13.61 10.42
C TYR A 294 10.02 -14.06 11.88
N GLU A 295 11.15 -13.71 12.50
CA GLU A 295 11.40 -13.98 13.92
C GLU A 295 10.32 -13.35 14.82
N ALA A 296 9.89 -12.12 14.51
CA ALA A 296 8.82 -11.45 15.25
C ALA A 296 7.45 -12.11 15.06
N ILE A 297 7.17 -12.68 13.87
CA ILE A 297 5.94 -13.45 13.61
C ILE A 297 5.96 -14.75 14.42
N GLN A 298 7.09 -15.46 14.50
CA GLN A 298 7.20 -16.68 15.29
C GLN A 298 6.93 -16.46 16.79
N ASP A 299 7.20 -15.27 17.30
CA ASP A 299 6.91 -14.92 18.70
C ASP A 299 5.40 -14.76 19.01
N ILE A 300 4.57 -14.53 17.99
CA ILE A 300 3.10 -14.41 18.13
C ILE A 300 2.34 -15.69 17.75
N GLY A 301 2.98 -16.66 17.10
CA GLY A 301 2.38 -17.95 16.78
C GLY A 301 2.96 -18.64 15.56
N ASP A 302 2.52 -19.88 15.33
CA ASP A 302 2.89 -20.69 14.17
C ASP A 302 1.93 -20.38 13.00
N LEU A 303 2.06 -19.16 12.43
CA LEU A 303 1.15 -18.59 11.46
C LEU A 303 1.65 -18.78 10.03
N LEU A 304 0.73 -18.91 9.07
CA LEU A 304 1.05 -18.83 7.64
C LEU A 304 1.51 -17.41 7.29
N VAL A 305 2.53 -17.30 6.46
CA VAL A 305 3.15 -16.02 6.09
C VAL A 305 3.16 -15.85 4.58
N THR A 306 2.70 -14.69 4.13
CA THR A 306 2.75 -14.29 2.71
C THR A 306 3.35 -12.91 2.55
N SER A 307 3.85 -12.59 1.35
CA SER A 307 4.17 -11.23 0.95
C SER A 307 3.78 -11.00 -0.51
N ASN A 308 2.93 -10.02 -0.75
CA ASN A 308 2.49 -9.65 -2.10
C ASN A 308 3.62 -8.97 -2.90
N LYS A 309 4.64 -8.45 -2.20
CA LYS A 309 5.78 -7.73 -2.82
C LYS A 309 6.61 -8.58 -3.76
N GLY A 310 6.51 -9.91 -3.69
CA GLY A 310 7.08 -10.79 -4.70
C GLY A 310 6.54 -10.54 -6.12
N LYS A 311 5.31 -10.00 -6.23
CA LYS A 311 4.60 -9.72 -7.49
C LYS A 311 4.49 -8.24 -7.82
N ILE A 312 4.26 -7.39 -6.81
CA ILE A 312 3.98 -5.96 -7.03
C ILE A 312 5.18 -5.07 -6.73
N GLY A 313 6.27 -5.62 -6.21
CA GLY A 313 7.38 -4.84 -5.69
C GLY A 313 7.00 -4.05 -4.45
N HIS A 314 7.85 -3.13 -4.03
CA HIS A 314 7.58 -2.25 -2.91
C HIS A 314 6.99 -0.92 -3.37
N THR A 315 5.72 -0.69 -3.10
CA THR A 315 4.93 0.48 -3.53
C THR A 315 4.86 1.59 -2.48
N PHE A 316 5.78 1.62 -1.51
CA PHE A 316 5.95 2.65 -0.47
C PHE A 316 4.65 3.04 0.26
N ALA A 317 4.14 4.28 0.07
CA ALA A 317 2.91 4.74 0.74
C ALA A 317 1.67 3.93 0.34
N ALA A 318 1.63 3.44 -0.90
CA ALA A 318 0.52 2.63 -1.37
C ALA A 318 0.55 1.21 -0.79
N ALA A 319 1.71 0.71 -0.30
CA ALA A 319 1.89 -0.69 0.07
C ALA A 319 0.85 -1.16 1.10
N GLY A 320 0.75 -0.50 2.25
CA GLY A 320 -0.19 -0.91 3.29
C GLY A 320 -1.66 -0.85 2.86
N ILE A 321 -2.02 0.07 1.94
CA ILE A 321 -3.38 0.14 1.38
C ILE A 321 -3.64 -1.02 0.41
N LEU A 322 -2.72 -1.27 -0.53
CA LEU A 322 -2.83 -2.36 -1.50
C LEU A 322 -2.87 -3.72 -0.80
N GLU A 323 -2.01 -3.92 0.19
CA GLU A 323 -1.96 -5.13 1.02
C GLU A 323 -3.24 -5.32 1.85
N THR A 324 -3.84 -4.21 2.33
CA THR A 324 -5.17 -4.25 2.95
C THR A 324 -6.23 -4.71 1.93
N ILE A 325 -6.23 -4.18 0.71
CA ILE A 325 -7.17 -4.60 -0.34
C ILE A 325 -6.96 -6.08 -0.70
N TYR A 326 -5.71 -6.53 -0.85
CA TYR A 326 -5.44 -7.95 -1.11
C TYR A 326 -5.88 -8.86 0.03
N SER A 327 -5.73 -8.43 1.28
CA SER A 327 -6.23 -9.16 2.45
C SER A 327 -7.76 -9.25 2.45
N ILE A 328 -8.46 -8.16 2.10
CA ILE A 328 -9.92 -8.17 1.91
C ILE A 328 -10.33 -9.16 0.82
N LEU A 329 -9.63 -9.16 -0.32
CA LEU A 329 -9.93 -10.08 -1.42
C LEU A 329 -9.65 -11.54 -1.02
N SER A 330 -8.59 -11.80 -0.23
CA SER A 330 -8.33 -13.13 0.34
C SER A 330 -9.49 -13.63 1.20
N ILE A 331 -10.03 -12.78 2.07
CA ILE A 331 -11.21 -13.05 2.89
C ILE A 331 -12.42 -13.36 1.99
N GLN A 332 -12.70 -12.52 1.00
CA GLN A 332 -13.87 -12.67 0.13
C GLN A 332 -13.84 -13.93 -0.73
N HIS A 333 -12.66 -14.33 -1.18
CA HIS A 333 -12.50 -15.47 -2.08
C HIS A 333 -12.16 -16.77 -1.36
N GLY A 334 -11.84 -16.73 -0.05
CA GLY A 334 -11.38 -17.90 0.69
C GLY A 334 -10.06 -18.45 0.12
N ILE A 335 -9.10 -17.57 -0.17
CA ILE A 335 -7.82 -17.95 -0.77
C ILE A 335 -6.69 -17.15 -0.11
N ILE A 336 -5.74 -17.87 0.49
CA ILE A 336 -4.48 -17.28 0.96
C ILE A 336 -3.51 -17.22 -0.23
N PRO A 337 -3.04 -16.03 -0.65
CA PRO A 337 -2.11 -15.91 -1.77
C PRO A 337 -0.73 -16.45 -1.41
N HIS A 338 0.07 -16.77 -2.40
CA HIS A 338 1.44 -17.25 -2.19
C HIS A 338 2.46 -16.10 -2.24
N THR A 339 3.61 -16.34 -1.63
CA THR A 339 4.79 -15.48 -1.74
C THR A 339 5.53 -15.83 -3.03
N HIS A 340 5.32 -15.02 -4.07
CA HIS A 340 5.94 -15.26 -5.37
C HIS A 340 7.47 -15.17 -5.29
N ASN A 341 8.16 -15.99 -6.08
CA ASN A 341 9.62 -16.12 -6.13
C ASN A 341 10.29 -16.67 -4.84
N CYS A 342 9.56 -17.09 -3.83
CA CYS A 342 10.12 -17.77 -2.67
C CYS A 342 10.22 -19.28 -2.97
N ILE A 343 11.37 -19.70 -3.51
CA ILE A 343 11.64 -21.10 -3.92
C ILE A 343 12.43 -21.80 -2.83
N ASN A 344 13.58 -21.23 -2.46
CA ASN A 344 14.48 -21.74 -1.45
C ASN A 344 14.31 -20.91 -0.17
N THR A 345 13.97 -21.55 0.94
CA THR A 345 13.85 -20.84 2.21
C THR A 345 13.97 -21.82 3.38
N GLU A 346 14.72 -21.42 4.40
CA GLU A 346 14.78 -22.09 5.69
C GLU A 346 13.57 -21.78 6.57
N TYR A 347 12.81 -20.73 6.24
CA TYR A 347 11.63 -20.29 7.01
C TYR A 347 10.46 -21.25 6.78
N LYS A 348 9.87 -21.70 7.89
CA LYS A 348 8.65 -22.51 7.87
C LYS A 348 7.44 -21.63 7.59
N ASN A 349 6.35 -22.24 7.13
CA ASN A 349 5.05 -21.60 6.95
C ASN A 349 4.99 -20.46 5.92
N ILE A 350 6.04 -20.23 5.12
CA ILE A 350 5.92 -19.37 3.95
C ILE A 350 5.05 -20.06 2.92
N VAL A 351 3.94 -19.41 2.56
CA VAL A 351 3.01 -19.96 1.56
C VAL A 351 3.65 -19.86 0.17
N LYS A 352 3.92 -21.02 -0.46
CA LYS A 352 4.59 -21.14 -1.77
C LYS A 352 3.63 -21.40 -2.94
N SER A 353 2.38 -21.72 -2.65
CA SER A 353 1.29 -21.87 -3.62
C SER A 353 -0.02 -21.40 -2.99
N PRO A 354 -0.98 -20.86 -3.74
CA PRO A 354 -2.24 -20.41 -3.18
C PRO A 354 -2.96 -21.53 -2.41
N ILE A 355 -3.49 -21.20 -1.24
CA ILE A 355 -4.22 -22.14 -0.37
C ILE A 355 -5.69 -21.74 -0.38
N LYS A 356 -6.57 -22.65 -0.82
CA LYS A 356 -8.02 -22.44 -0.73
C LYS A 356 -8.51 -22.91 0.64
N THR A 357 -9.00 -21.97 1.44
CA THR A 357 -9.52 -22.20 2.79
C THR A 357 -10.38 -21.01 3.20
N ASP A 358 -11.23 -21.19 4.21
CA ASP A 358 -11.90 -20.04 4.81
C ASP A 358 -10.85 -19.12 5.46
N VAL A 359 -11.01 -17.83 5.27
CA VAL A 359 -10.14 -16.78 5.81
C VAL A 359 -11.03 -15.79 6.53
N ASP A 360 -10.93 -15.74 7.85
CA ASP A 360 -11.73 -14.87 8.71
C ASP A 360 -10.95 -13.63 9.15
N PHE A 361 -9.67 -13.80 9.50
CA PHE A 361 -8.80 -12.74 10.00
C PHE A 361 -7.42 -12.76 9.34
N VAL A 362 -6.95 -11.59 8.96
CA VAL A 362 -5.61 -11.38 8.38
C VAL A 362 -4.87 -10.31 9.16
N LEU A 363 -3.62 -10.57 9.54
CA LEU A 363 -2.73 -9.56 10.11
C LEU A 363 -1.92 -8.92 8.99
N ASN A 364 -2.09 -7.63 8.76
CA ASN A 364 -1.35 -6.86 7.76
C ASN A 364 -0.26 -6.02 8.44
N ASN A 365 1.00 -6.14 7.98
CA ASN A 365 2.17 -5.48 8.52
C ASN A 365 2.75 -4.43 7.56
N SER A 366 3.18 -3.29 8.11
CA SER A 366 3.95 -2.30 7.37
C SER A 366 5.06 -1.74 8.26
N PHE A 367 6.32 -1.94 7.84
CA PHE A 367 7.50 -1.51 8.58
C PHE A 367 8.35 -0.58 7.71
N GLY A 368 8.68 0.60 8.22
CA GLY A 368 9.38 1.64 7.47
C GLY A 368 10.75 2.00 8.05
N PHE A 369 11.62 2.49 7.18
CA PHE A 369 12.86 3.11 7.61
C PHE A 369 12.61 4.18 8.68
N GLY A 370 13.55 4.31 9.61
CA GLY A 370 13.42 5.15 10.79
C GLY A 370 12.70 4.44 11.96
N GLY A 371 12.54 3.11 11.89
CA GLY A 371 11.96 2.30 12.95
C GLY A 371 10.43 2.44 13.08
N LYS A 372 9.75 2.81 12.02
CA LYS A 372 8.29 3.00 12.01
C LYS A 372 7.60 1.67 11.78
N CYS A 373 6.80 1.23 12.75
CA CYS A 373 6.10 -0.05 12.68
C CYS A 373 4.59 0.18 12.85
N ALA A 374 3.81 -0.47 11.98
CA ALA A 374 2.37 -0.51 12.07
C ALA A 374 1.85 -1.91 11.69
N SER A 375 0.83 -2.39 12.42
CA SER A 375 0.14 -3.65 12.16
C SER A 375 -1.35 -3.48 12.38
N MET A 376 -2.17 -4.18 11.57
CA MET A 376 -3.63 -4.11 11.64
C MET A 376 -4.24 -5.46 11.35
N VAL A 377 -5.26 -5.83 12.10
CA VAL A 377 -6.11 -6.98 11.77
C VAL A 377 -7.24 -6.54 10.85
N ILE A 378 -7.53 -7.35 9.84
CA ILE A 378 -8.66 -7.21 8.91
C ILE A 378 -9.51 -8.46 9.07
N GLY A 379 -10.83 -8.32 9.18
CA GLY A 379 -11.70 -9.44 9.47
C GLY A 379 -13.07 -9.39 8.82
N VAL A 380 -13.79 -10.51 8.94
CA VAL A 380 -15.18 -10.65 8.46
C VAL A 380 -16.19 -10.01 9.40
N GLN A 381 -15.81 -9.72 10.64
CA GLN A 381 -16.67 -9.11 11.65
C GLN A 381 -15.87 -8.29 12.67
#